data_736c9f1f099e023c35b7798dc5c10d0f
#
_entry.id   736c9f1f099e023c35b7798dc5c10d0f
#
_cell.length_a   1.000
_cell.length_b   1.000
_cell.length_c   1.000
_cell.angle_alpha   90.00
_cell.angle_beta   90.00
_cell.angle_gamma   90.00
#
_symmetry.space_group_name_H-M   'P 1'
#
loop_
_entity.id
_entity.type
_entity.pdbx_description
1 polymer ?
#
loop_
_entity_poly.entity_id
_entity_poly.type
_entity_poly.pdbx_seq_one_letter_code
_entity_poly.pdbx_strand_id
1 'polypeptide(L)'
;MKLRVRSELVYRFDPPTDAIFQIHAAHWPGQRVLEETVVLTPAGPFRVDEAAGFGTRPLRARLSGEVRVRYEALVDNGAPAGLPPDAVQSDWADLPVDVLTYLWPSRYCPSDQFGRFVEREFGSLRGGARALAIVAWIAANVDYRFGVSGSETTAARTFIDRAGVCRDFTHLGITLCRAAGIPARAVSAYADQLRPPDFHAVFEVWLSGGWWLIDPTGLAPIAGLVRIASGHDAADIAFLSTQGACEMVRQAITVEAV
;
A
#
# COMPACT_ATOMS: atom_id res chain seq x y z
N MET A 1 14.19 -10.48 -8.00
CA MET A 1 13.34 -11.28 -8.89
C MET A 1 12.79 -10.37 -9.98
N LYS A 2 12.76 -10.84 -11.23
CA LYS A 2 12.18 -10.05 -12.33
C LYS A 2 10.69 -10.37 -12.48
N LEU A 3 9.89 -9.33 -12.55
CA LEU A 3 8.43 -9.40 -12.66
C LEU A 3 7.96 -8.51 -13.81
N ARG A 4 7.09 -9.03 -14.65
CA ARG A 4 6.34 -8.26 -15.64
C ARG A 4 4.99 -7.90 -15.04
N VAL A 5 4.74 -6.62 -14.92
CA VAL A 5 3.47 -6.08 -14.40
C VAL A 5 2.72 -5.41 -15.53
N ARG A 6 1.41 -5.58 -15.57
CA ARG A 6 0.49 -4.89 -16.48
C ARG A 6 -0.74 -4.45 -15.76
N SER A 7 -1.21 -3.23 -16.05
CA SER A 7 -2.52 -2.76 -15.64
C SER A 7 -3.25 -2.13 -16.83
N GLU A 8 -4.52 -2.47 -16.97
CA GLU A 8 -5.45 -1.80 -17.89
C GLU A 8 -6.62 -1.28 -17.06
N LEU A 9 -6.79 0.03 -17.05
CA LEU A 9 -7.82 0.76 -16.32
C LEU A 9 -8.69 1.52 -17.30
N VAL A 10 -9.99 1.33 -17.24
CA VAL A 10 -10.96 2.08 -18.05
C VAL A 10 -11.88 2.83 -17.12
N TYR A 11 -11.88 4.15 -17.26
CA TYR A 11 -12.71 5.06 -16.49
C TYR A 11 -13.50 5.99 -17.41
N ARG A 12 -14.67 6.41 -16.91
CA ARG A 12 -15.47 7.46 -17.55
C ARG A 12 -15.43 8.72 -16.68
N PHE A 13 -15.07 9.84 -17.31
CA PHE A 13 -14.97 11.16 -16.71
C PHE A 13 -16.00 12.10 -17.36
N ASP A 14 -17.02 12.47 -16.60
CA ASP A 14 -18.05 13.42 -17.03
C ASP A 14 -18.51 14.24 -15.82
N PRO A 15 -18.21 15.54 -15.77
CA PRO A 15 -17.49 16.39 -16.76
C PRO A 15 -15.97 16.14 -16.82
N PRO A 16 -15.22 16.87 -17.70
CA PRO A 16 -13.76 16.80 -17.76
C PRO A 16 -13.11 17.05 -16.39
N THR A 17 -12.24 16.15 -15.95
CA THR A 17 -11.77 16.05 -14.57
C THR A 17 -10.25 15.88 -14.52
N ASP A 18 -9.61 16.54 -13.55
CA ASP A 18 -8.20 16.32 -13.25
C ASP A 18 -8.04 14.99 -12.48
N ALA A 19 -7.15 14.15 -12.96
CA ALA A 19 -6.91 12.81 -12.46
C ALA A 19 -5.42 12.58 -12.16
N ILE A 20 -5.15 11.88 -11.06
CA ILE A 20 -3.83 11.47 -10.62
C ILE A 20 -3.85 9.95 -10.47
N PHE A 21 -3.11 9.25 -11.33
CA PHE A 21 -2.94 7.80 -11.23
C PHE A 21 -1.61 7.47 -10.56
N GLN A 22 -1.63 6.61 -9.56
CA GLN A 22 -0.45 6.01 -8.97
C GLN A 22 -0.43 4.53 -9.32
N ILE A 23 0.11 4.24 -10.51
CA ILE A 23 0.18 2.89 -11.10
C ILE A 23 1.58 2.53 -11.60
N HIS A 24 2.48 3.50 -11.69
CA HIS A 24 3.88 3.25 -12.08
C HIS A 24 4.62 2.52 -10.95
N ALA A 25 5.44 1.54 -11.32
CA ALA A 25 6.36 0.95 -10.37
C ALA A 25 7.30 2.04 -9.79
N ALA A 26 7.41 2.09 -8.47
CA ALA A 26 8.19 3.10 -7.77
C ALA A 26 9.69 2.96 -8.05
N HIS A 27 10.41 4.08 -8.04
CA HIS A 27 11.86 4.08 -7.92
C HIS A 27 12.23 3.94 -6.44
N TRP A 28 12.62 2.74 -6.02
CA TRP A 28 12.87 2.42 -4.61
C TRP A 28 14.23 1.74 -4.44
N PRO A 29 14.98 1.97 -3.35
CA PRO A 29 16.19 1.20 -3.08
C PRO A 29 15.92 -0.32 -3.13
N GLY A 30 16.64 -1.02 -4.00
CA GLY A 30 16.43 -2.45 -4.25
C GLY A 30 15.36 -2.79 -5.30
N GLN A 31 14.54 -1.84 -5.76
CA GLN A 31 13.61 -2.04 -6.88
C GLN A 31 14.04 -1.20 -8.09
N ARG A 32 14.19 -1.83 -9.26
CA ARG A 32 14.59 -1.16 -10.50
C ARG A 32 13.59 -1.42 -11.61
N VAL A 33 13.08 -0.37 -12.22
CA VAL A 33 12.30 -0.45 -13.46
C VAL A 33 13.29 -0.62 -14.62
N LEU A 34 13.20 -1.75 -15.33
CA LEU A 34 14.10 -2.10 -16.43
C LEU A 34 13.54 -1.61 -17.77
N GLU A 35 12.25 -1.78 -17.95
CA GLU A 35 11.48 -1.37 -19.13
C GLU A 35 10.12 -0.89 -18.66
N GLU A 36 9.56 0.14 -19.30
CA GLU A 36 8.18 0.53 -19.05
C GLU A 36 7.54 1.25 -20.23
N THR A 37 6.22 1.16 -20.28
CA THR A 37 5.38 1.88 -21.25
C THR A 37 4.07 2.27 -20.60
N VAL A 38 3.60 3.49 -20.85
CA VAL A 38 2.25 3.94 -20.49
C VAL A 38 1.56 4.53 -21.71
N VAL A 39 0.28 4.16 -21.90
CA VAL A 39 -0.52 4.61 -23.05
C VAL A 39 -1.91 5.01 -22.59
N LEU A 40 -2.35 6.20 -22.98
CA LEU A 40 -3.72 6.67 -22.82
C LEU A 40 -4.47 6.54 -24.14
N THR A 41 -5.72 6.07 -24.10
CA THR A 41 -6.61 5.98 -25.24
C THR A 41 -7.99 6.54 -24.86
N PRO A 42 -8.50 7.59 -25.55
CA PRO A 42 -7.85 8.32 -26.63
C PRO A 42 -6.56 9.01 -26.18
N ALA A 43 -5.64 9.20 -27.14
CA ALA A 43 -4.38 9.89 -26.85
C ALA A 43 -4.63 11.33 -26.40
N GLY A 44 -3.95 11.74 -25.35
CA GLY A 44 -4.06 13.07 -24.78
C GLY A 44 -2.81 13.44 -23.98
N PRO A 45 -2.65 14.69 -23.58
CA PRO A 45 -1.51 15.13 -22.80
C PRO A 45 -1.56 14.56 -21.38
N PHE A 46 -0.44 14.04 -20.94
CA PHE A 46 -0.21 13.64 -19.55
C PHE A 46 1.25 13.90 -19.17
N ARG A 47 1.51 13.89 -17.88
CA ARG A 47 2.89 13.90 -17.36
C ARG A 47 3.03 12.87 -16.23
N VAL A 48 4.21 12.30 -16.16
CA VAL A 48 4.64 11.47 -15.03
C VAL A 48 5.68 12.25 -14.28
N ASP A 49 5.46 12.47 -12.98
CA ASP A 49 6.38 13.18 -12.11
C ASP A 49 7.09 12.17 -11.19
N GLU A 50 8.28 12.52 -10.74
CA GLU A 50 8.95 11.80 -9.65
C GLU A 50 8.70 12.55 -8.35
N ALA A 51 7.99 11.89 -7.43
CA ALA A 51 7.79 12.46 -6.10
C ALA A 51 9.06 12.32 -5.26
N ALA A 52 9.52 13.43 -4.69
CA ALA A 52 10.67 13.44 -3.80
C ALA A 52 10.39 12.56 -2.57
N GLY A 53 11.34 11.71 -2.21
CA GLY A 53 11.38 11.02 -0.92
C GLY A 53 10.92 9.56 -0.94
N PHE A 54 9.96 9.16 -1.78
CA PHE A 54 9.39 7.80 -1.72
C PHE A 54 9.38 7.05 -3.06
N GLY A 55 9.99 7.62 -4.09
CA GLY A 55 10.04 7.03 -5.42
C GLY A 55 8.68 6.85 -6.10
N THR A 56 7.61 7.37 -5.52
CA THR A 56 6.27 7.37 -6.10
C THR A 56 6.25 8.19 -7.38
N ARG A 57 5.60 7.68 -8.43
CA ARG A 57 5.63 8.26 -9.77
C ARG A 57 4.20 8.50 -10.30
N PRO A 58 3.52 9.57 -9.84
CA PRO A 58 2.15 9.87 -10.25
C PRO A 58 2.08 10.30 -11.72
N LEU A 59 1.13 9.72 -12.47
CA LEU A 59 0.70 10.20 -13.77
C LEU A 59 -0.44 11.20 -13.55
N ARG A 60 -0.29 12.40 -14.10
CA ARG A 60 -1.32 13.46 -14.01
C ARG A 60 -1.84 13.82 -15.39
N ALA A 61 -3.16 13.87 -15.51
CA ALA A 61 -3.84 14.23 -16.75
C ALA A 61 -5.19 14.89 -16.47
N ARG A 62 -5.67 15.72 -17.41
CA ARG A 62 -7.06 16.17 -17.47
C ARG A 62 -7.80 15.31 -18.48
N LEU A 63 -8.81 14.57 -18.02
CA LEU A 63 -9.47 13.52 -18.78
C LEU A 63 -10.95 13.82 -18.97
N SER A 64 -11.52 13.35 -20.08
CA SER A 64 -12.92 13.52 -20.45
C SER A 64 -13.41 12.31 -21.24
N GLY A 65 -14.68 11.91 -21.02
CA GLY A 65 -15.26 10.75 -21.63
C GLY A 65 -14.66 9.45 -21.14
N GLU A 66 -14.76 8.39 -21.94
CA GLU A 66 -14.17 7.09 -21.61
C GLU A 66 -12.69 7.07 -21.98
N VAL A 67 -11.85 6.82 -21.00
CA VAL A 67 -10.40 6.78 -21.14
C VAL A 67 -9.85 5.46 -20.64
N ARG A 68 -9.00 4.84 -21.46
CA ARG A 68 -8.22 3.65 -21.09
C ARG A 68 -6.79 4.06 -20.80
N VAL A 69 -6.31 3.67 -19.63
CA VAL A 69 -4.90 3.82 -19.22
C VAL A 69 -4.28 2.44 -19.15
N ARG A 70 -3.25 2.20 -19.96
CA ARG A 70 -2.45 0.97 -19.93
C ARG A 70 -1.05 1.29 -19.44
N TYR A 71 -0.60 0.53 -18.47
CA TYR A 71 0.79 0.54 -18.01
C TYR A 71 1.34 -0.87 -18.08
N GLU A 72 2.55 -1.00 -18.59
CA GLU A 72 3.34 -2.23 -18.59
C GLU A 72 4.76 -1.92 -18.16
N ALA A 73 5.34 -2.76 -17.31
CA ALA A 73 6.74 -2.65 -16.92
C ALA A 73 7.39 -4.02 -16.67
N LEU A 74 8.68 -4.10 -16.92
CA LEU A 74 9.58 -5.14 -16.43
C LEU A 74 10.35 -4.58 -15.25
N VAL A 75 10.19 -5.18 -14.07
CA VAL A 75 10.76 -4.68 -12.82
C VAL A 75 11.62 -5.76 -12.17
N ASP A 76 12.86 -5.41 -11.79
CA ASP A 76 13.63 -6.18 -10.84
C ASP A 76 13.31 -5.65 -9.43
N ASN A 77 12.54 -6.40 -8.65
CA ASN A 77 12.06 -5.97 -7.35
C ASN A 77 13.03 -6.26 -6.20
N GLY A 78 14.23 -6.78 -6.48
CA GLY A 78 15.25 -7.13 -5.50
C GLY A 78 14.89 -8.29 -4.55
N ALA A 79 13.74 -8.97 -4.80
CA ALA A 79 13.21 -10.06 -3.97
C ALA A 79 13.23 -9.70 -2.47
N PRO A 80 12.41 -8.74 -2.01
CA PRO A 80 12.43 -8.30 -0.62
C PRO A 80 12.20 -9.45 0.35
N ALA A 81 12.92 -9.45 1.45
CA ALA A 81 12.78 -10.44 2.53
C ALA A 81 11.62 -10.09 3.46
N GLY A 82 11.05 -11.09 4.10
CA GLY A 82 10.08 -10.90 5.17
C GLY A 82 10.72 -10.34 6.44
N LEU A 83 9.90 -9.77 7.33
CA LEU A 83 10.34 -9.22 8.61
C LEU A 83 10.90 -10.33 9.52
N PRO A 84 12.16 -10.21 10.01
CA PRO A 84 12.68 -11.16 10.99
C PRO A 84 12.07 -10.90 12.38
N PRO A 85 11.78 -11.96 13.16
CA PRO A 85 11.19 -11.82 14.49
C PRO A 85 12.10 -11.13 15.51
N ASP A 86 13.39 -11.14 15.31
CA ASP A 86 14.42 -10.50 16.12
C ASP A 86 14.77 -9.07 15.69
N ALA A 87 14.06 -8.51 14.69
CA ALA A 87 14.26 -7.13 14.28
C ALA A 87 14.05 -6.15 15.44
N VAL A 88 15.02 -5.26 15.64
CA VAL A 88 15.10 -4.39 16.82
C VAL A 88 14.26 -3.13 16.61
N GLN A 89 13.45 -2.79 17.62
CA GLN A 89 12.75 -1.51 17.69
C GLN A 89 13.66 -0.44 18.28
N SER A 90 13.91 0.64 17.54
CA SER A 90 14.65 1.81 18.02
C SER A 90 13.82 2.61 19.03
N ASP A 91 14.46 3.28 19.95
CA ASP A 91 13.80 4.30 20.76
C ASP A 91 13.46 5.52 19.89
N TRP A 92 12.41 6.25 20.23
CA TRP A 92 11.92 7.37 19.40
C TRP A 92 12.96 8.47 19.20
N ALA A 93 13.82 8.70 20.19
CA ALA A 93 14.89 9.68 20.12
C ALA A 93 15.96 9.36 19.06
N ASP A 94 16.08 8.09 18.68
CA ASP A 94 17.10 7.59 17.75
C ASP A 94 16.52 7.37 16.33
N LEU A 95 15.23 7.64 16.13
CA LEU A 95 14.60 7.50 14.81
C LEU A 95 15.02 8.63 13.85
N PRO A 96 15.25 8.31 12.57
CA PRO A 96 15.43 9.33 11.53
C PRO A 96 14.21 10.26 11.46
N VAL A 97 14.47 11.55 11.19
CA VAL A 97 13.42 12.60 11.20
C VAL A 97 12.29 12.33 10.20
N ASP A 98 12.62 11.74 9.05
CA ASP A 98 11.67 11.35 8.00
C ASP A 98 10.83 10.11 8.35
N VAL A 99 11.23 9.37 9.38
CA VAL A 99 10.49 8.20 9.91
C VAL A 99 9.49 8.61 10.98
N LEU A 100 9.77 9.69 11.75
CA LEU A 100 8.94 10.13 12.88
C LEU A 100 7.48 10.36 12.53
N THR A 101 7.20 10.87 11.33
CA THR A 101 5.83 11.14 10.87
C THR A 101 4.95 9.88 10.81
N TYR A 102 5.57 8.69 10.74
CA TYR A 102 4.88 7.40 10.68
C TYR A 102 4.61 6.77 12.06
N LEU A 103 4.84 7.51 13.13
CA LEU A 103 4.40 7.17 14.50
C LEU A 103 2.98 7.68 14.80
N TRP A 104 2.53 8.72 14.07
CA TRP A 104 1.32 9.46 14.42
C TRP A 104 0.07 8.86 13.77
N PRO A 105 -1.13 9.11 14.34
CA PRO A 105 -2.38 8.75 13.72
C PRO A 105 -2.54 9.48 12.36
N SER A 106 -3.30 8.87 11.47
CA SER A 106 -3.65 9.44 10.17
C SER A 106 -5.11 9.19 9.86
N ARG A 107 -5.63 9.67 8.71
CA ARG A 107 -7.07 9.63 8.39
C ARG A 107 -7.71 8.27 8.63
N TYR A 108 -7.07 7.19 8.18
CA TYR A 108 -7.62 5.84 8.28
C TYR A 108 -7.02 5.02 9.42
N CYS A 109 -5.96 5.52 10.05
CA CYS A 109 -5.19 4.82 11.07
C CYS A 109 -5.17 5.58 12.41
N PRO A 110 -6.28 5.56 13.20
CA PRO A 110 -6.39 6.27 14.49
C PRO A 110 -5.64 5.54 15.61
N SER A 111 -4.31 5.48 15.53
CA SER A 111 -3.45 4.69 16.43
C SER A 111 -3.50 5.14 17.90
N ASP A 112 -3.80 6.41 18.15
CA ASP A 112 -4.00 7.02 19.46
C ASP A 112 -5.12 6.35 20.28
N GLN A 113 -6.07 5.67 19.62
CA GLN A 113 -7.20 5.01 20.26
C GLN A 113 -6.88 3.57 20.72
N PHE A 114 -5.74 3.00 20.29
CA PHE A 114 -5.45 1.56 20.46
C PHE A 114 -4.39 1.23 21.51
N GLY A 115 -3.81 2.22 22.20
CA GLY A 115 -2.71 2.01 23.14
C GLY A 115 -3.01 0.96 24.21
N ARG A 116 -4.19 1.02 24.85
CA ARG A 116 -4.59 0.05 25.89
C ARG A 116 -4.73 -1.37 25.35
N PHE A 117 -5.31 -1.50 24.15
CA PHE A 117 -5.47 -2.80 23.49
C PHE A 117 -4.12 -3.42 23.18
N VAL A 118 -3.24 -2.65 22.54
CA VAL A 118 -1.89 -3.10 22.14
C VAL A 118 -1.05 -3.49 23.35
N GLU A 119 -1.08 -2.70 24.42
CA GLU A 119 -0.33 -3.02 25.63
C GLU A 119 -0.84 -4.30 26.29
N ARG A 120 -2.14 -4.52 26.35
CA ARG A 120 -2.72 -5.74 26.92
C ARG A 120 -2.40 -6.99 26.11
N GLU A 121 -2.53 -6.92 24.77
CA GLU A 121 -2.39 -8.10 23.91
C GLU A 121 -0.92 -8.39 23.53
N PHE A 122 -0.10 -7.34 23.38
CA PHE A 122 1.24 -7.45 22.80
C PHE A 122 2.33 -6.80 23.66
N GLY A 123 2.02 -6.29 24.85
CA GLY A 123 2.94 -5.53 25.71
C GLY A 123 4.19 -6.30 26.15
N SER A 124 4.11 -7.63 26.24
CA SER A 124 5.25 -8.50 26.56
C SER A 124 6.25 -8.68 25.41
N LEU A 125 5.90 -8.28 24.18
CA LEU A 125 6.73 -8.41 22.98
C LEU A 125 7.29 -7.05 22.56
N ARG A 126 8.39 -7.05 21.79
CA ARG A 126 9.00 -5.85 21.17
C ARG A 126 9.45 -6.14 19.74
N GLY A 127 9.65 -5.06 18.96
CA GLY A 127 10.25 -5.14 17.62
C GLY A 127 9.52 -6.06 16.67
N GLY A 128 10.28 -6.86 15.92
CA GLY A 128 9.76 -7.79 14.91
C GLY A 128 8.77 -8.79 15.49
N ALA A 129 9.06 -9.37 16.66
CA ALA A 129 8.15 -10.30 17.32
C ALA A 129 6.78 -9.67 17.63
N ARG A 130 6.75 -8.39 18.08
CA ARG A 130 5.50 -7.67 18.33
C ARG A 130 4.74 -7.41 17.02
N ALA A 131 5.41 -6.93 15.98
CA ALA A 131 4.78 -6.67 14.68
C ALA A 131 4.19 -7.95 14.06
N LEU A 132 4.92 -9.07 14.12
CA LEU A 132 4.44 -10.36 13.63
C LEU A 132 3.25 -10.89 14.45
N ALA A 133 3.26 -10.70 15.78
CA ALA A 133 2.12 -11.07 16.63
C ALA A 133 0.86 -10.25 16.32
N ILE A 134 1.02 -8.96 16.01
CA ILE A 134 -0.08 -8.10 15.53
C ILE A 134 -0.66 -8.66 14.24
N VAL A 135 0.18 -9.01 13.25
CA VAL A 135 -0.25 -9.60 11.98
C VAL A 135 -0.98 -10.93 12.19
N ALA A 136 -0.42 -11.79 13.03
CA ALA A 136 -1.06 -13.07 13.38
C ALA A 136 -2.44 -12.88 14.04
N TRP A 137 -2.55 -11.86 14.92
CA TRP A 137 -3.82 -11.52 15.53
C TRP A 137 -4.85 -11.03 14.50
N ILE A 138 -4.45 -10.18 13.53
CA ILE A 138 -5.31 -9.72 12.45
C ILE A 138 -5.81 -10.92 11.64
N ALA A 139 -4.91 -11.81 11.20
CA ALA A 139 -5.25 -12.99 10.42
C ALA A 139 -6.22 -13.94 11.15
N ALA A 140 -6.14 -14.01 12.48
CA ALA A 140 -7.02 -14.87 13.30
C ALA A 140 -8.37 -14.22 13.65
N ASN A 141 -8.51 -12.90 13.53
CA ASN A 141 -9.66 -12.17 14.06
C ASN A 141 -10.40 -11.31 13.03
N VAL A 142 -9.92 -11.23 11.79
CA VAL A 142 -10.55 -10.42 10.73
C VAL A 142 -10.76 -11.26 9.49
N ASP A 143 -12.00 -11.33 9.01
CA ASP A 143 -12.37 -12.04 7.79
C ASP A 143 -12.04 -11.21 6.55
N TYR A 144 -11.38 -11.81 5.56
CA TYR A 144 -11.22 -11.16 4.25
C TYR A 144 -12.51 -11.25 3.45
N ARG A 145 -13.19 -10.11 3.26
CA ARG A 145 -14.50 -10.04 2.61
C ARG A 145 -14.62 -8.84 1.69
N PHE A 146 -15.04 -9.09 0.44
CA PHE A 146 -15.38 -8.03 -0.51
C PHE A 146 -16.73 -7.38 -0.16
N GLY A 147 -16.85 -6.08 -0.48
CA GLY A 147 -18.12 -5.33 -0.39
C GLY A 147 -18.54 -4.91 1.02
N VAL A 148 -17.70 -5.15 2.04
CA VAL A 148 -18.00 -4.78 3.44
C VAL A 148 -17.40 -3.43 3.86
N SER A 149 -16.52 -2.85 3.04
CA SER A 149 -15.82 -1.60 3.34
C SER A 149 -15.90 -0.62 2.17
N GLY A 150 -15.73 0.66 2.45
CA GLY A 150 -15.78 1.75 1.49
C GLY A 150 -14.74 2.83 1.78
N SER A 151 -14.84 3.98 1.09
CA SER A 151 -13.90 5.10 1.22
C SER A 151 -13.83 5.73 2.61
N GLU A 152 -14.83 5.49 3.47
CA GLU A 152 -14.89 6.01 4.83
C GLU A 152 -14.47 5.00 5.91
N THR A 153 -14.15 3.76 5.53
CA THR A 153 -13.78 2.70 6.48
C THR A 153 -12.41 2.96 7.08
N THR A 154 -12.35 3.16 8.38
CA THR A 154 -11.11 3.31 9.15
C THR A 154 -10.69 1.99 9.81
N ALA A 155 -9.45 1.91 10.29
CA ALA A 155 -8.98 0.77 11.08
C ALA A 155 -9.83 0.50 12.33
N ALA A 156 -10.37 1.54 12.97
CA ALA A 156 -11.28 1.37 14.11
C ALA A 156 -12.58 0.66 13.69
N ARG A 157 -13.10 0.98 12.52
CA ARG A 157 -14.29 0.30 11.99
C ARG A 157 -13.99 -1.15 11.65
N THR A 158 -12.90 -1.42 10.95
CA THR A 158 -12.45 -2.80 10.65
C THR A 158 -12.23 -3.62 11.93
N PHE A 159 -11.66 -3.01 12.97
CA PHE A 159 -11.47 -3.67 14.27
C PHE A 159 -12.79 -4.08 14.92
N ILE A 160 -13.85 -3.30 14.79
CA ILE A 160 -15.19 -3.62 15.33
C ILE A 160 -15.88 -4.67 14.47
N ASP A 161 -15.92 -4.46 13.16
CA ASP A 161 -16.68 -5.31 12.21
C ASP A 161 -16.03 -6.65 11.95
N ARG A 162 -14.73 -6.80 12.25
CA ARG A 162 -13.95 -8.02 12.02
C ARG A 162 -13.98 -8.50 10.56
N ALA A 163 -14.10 -7.58 9.62
CA ALA A 163 -14.13 -7.88 8.19
C ALA A 163 -13.59 -6.71 7.37
N GLY A 164 -12.96 -7.01 6.23
CA GLY A 164 -12.40 -6.00 5.33
C GLY A 164 -11.67 -6.62 4.15
N VAL A 165 -11.05 -5.76 3.33
CA VAL A 165 -10.18 -6.12 2.21
C VAL A 165 -8.73 -5.73 2.51
N CYS A 166 -7.80 -5.95 1.58
CA CYS A 166 -6.36 -5.70 1.78
C CYS A 166 -6.06 -4.31 2.36
N ARG A 167 -6.75 -3.25 1.91
CA ARG A 167 -6.62 -1.89 2.45
C ARG A 167 -6.96 -1.82 3.93
N ASP A 168 -8.04 -2.49 4.36
CA ASP A 168 -8.53 -2.45 5.73
C ASP A 168 -7.60 -3.22 6.67
N PHE A 169 -7.10 -4.38 6.22
CA PHE A 169 -6.06 -5.15 6.90
C PHE A 169 -4.78 -4.32 7.08
N THR A 170 -4.35 -3.64 6.03
CA THR A 170 -3.20 -2.72 6.02
C THR A 170 -3.38 -1.60 7.05
N HIS A 171 -4.54 -0.90 7.04
CA HIS A 171 -4.83 0.17 7.99
C HIS A 171 -4.82 -0.33 9.43
N LEU A 172 -5.38 -1.52 9.69
CA LEU A 172 -5.39 -2.10 11.03
C LEU A 172 -3.98 -2.48 11.48
N GLY A 173 -3.17 -3.08 10.60
CA GLY A 173 -1.77 -3.39 10.87
C GLY A 173 -0.95 -2.14 11.23
N ILE A 174 -1.06 -1.08 10.42
CA ILE A 174 -0.42 0.21 10.67
C ILE A 174 -0.87 0.81 12.01
N THR A 175 -2.18 0.82 12.26
CA THR A 175 -2.77 1.37 13.48
C THR A 175 -2.21 0.69 14.73
N LEU A 176 -2.18 -0.63 14.75
CA LEU A 176 -1.69 -1.39 15.90
C LEU A 176 -0.17 -1.30 16.06
N CYS A 177 0.60 -1.27 14.95
CA CYS A 177 2.06 -1.06 15.02
C CYS A 177 2.40 0.34 15.54
N ARG A 178 1.74 1.40 15.05
CA ARG A 178 1.94 2.77 15.55
C ARG A 178 1.53 2.90 17.03
N ALA A 179 0.44 2.27 17.43
CA ALA A 179 0.03 2.22 18.84
C ALA A 179 1.05 1.47 19.73
N ALA A 180 1.84 0.56 19.15
CA ALA A 180 2.98 -0.12 19.80
C ALA A 180 4.27 0.72 19.79
N GLY A 181 4.24 1.95 19.25
CA GLY A 181 5.42 2.80 19.08
C GLY A 181 6.34 2.37 17.95
N ILE A 182 5.89 1.54 17.01
CA ILE A 182 6.62 1.10 15.83
C ILE A 182 6.18 1.96 14.64
N PRO A 183 7.08 2.74 13.99
CA PRO A 183 6.72 3.48 12.79
C PRO A 183 6.22 2.53 11.71
N ALA A 184 5.07 2.85 11.12
CA ALA A 184 4.45 2.03 10.09
C ALA A 184 3.78 2.89 9.01
N ARG A 185 3.84 2.44 7.74
CA ARG A 185 3.26 3.16 6.61
C ARG A 185 2.63 2.21 5.59
N ALA A 186 1.65 2.72 4.85
CA ALA A 186 0.99 1.98 3.79
C ALA A 186 1.86 1.90 2.53
N VAL A 187 1.71 0.80 1.80
CA VAL A 187 2.33 0.58 0.49
C VAL A 187 1.28 0.00 -0.45
N SER A 188 1.11 0.62 -1.63
CA SER A 188 0.40 0.00 -2.74
C SER A 188 1.38 -0.76 -3.63
N ALA A 189 0.94 -1.89 -4.18
CA ALA A 189 1.80 -2.78 -4.94
C ALA A 189 1.05 -3.54 -6.04
N TYR A 190 1.80 -3.95 -7.06
CA TYR A 190 1.46 -5.14 -7.85
C TYR A 190 1.91 -6.38 -7.08
N ALA A 191 1.15 -7.46 -7.14
CA ALA A 191 1.41 -8.66 -6.36
C ALA A 191 1.35 -9.92 -7.22
N ASP A 192 2.49 -10.62 -7.33
CA ASP A 192 2.54 -11.94 -7.95
C ASP A 192 1.76 -12.95 -7.11
N GLN A 193 1.07 -13.88 -7.79
CA GLN A 193 0.25 -14.93 -7.19
C GLN A 193 -1.00 -14.47 -6.44
N LEU A 194 -1.31 -13.18 -6.41
CA LEU A 194 -2.58 -12.69 -5.85
C LEU A 194 -3.78 -13.24 -6.63
N ARG A 195 -4.79 -13.79 -5.94
CA ARG A 195 -6.00 -14.34 -6.54
C ARG A 195 -7.28 -13.81 -5.87
N PRO A 196 -8.23 -13.20 -6.61
CA PRO A 196 -8.11 -12.79 -8.02
C PRO A 196 -7.01 -11.74 -8.22
N PRO A 197 -6.44 -11.61 -9.45
CA PRO A 197 -5.44 -10.58 -9.72
C PRO A 197 -6.01 -9.19 -9.56
N ASP A 198 -5.34 -8.35 -8.77
CA ASP A 198 -5.73 -6.97 -8.46
C ASP A 198 -4.50 -6.16 -8.04
N PHE A 199 -4.67 -4.85 -7.87
CA PHE A 199 -3.77 -4.09 -7.02
C PHE A 199 -3.86 -4.59 -5.57
N HIS A 200 -2.74 -4.47 -4.87
CA HIS A 200 -2.67 -4.92 -3.49
C HIS A 200 -2.23 -3.81 -2.55
N ALA A 201 -2.76 -3.81 -1.34
CA ALA A 201 -2.32 -2.94 -0.27
C ALA A 201 -1.65 -3.78 0.82
N VAL A 202 -0.46 -3.36 1.19
CA VAL A 202 0.37 -3.93 2.25
C VAL A 202 0.94 -2.80 3.10
N PHE A 203 1.73 -3.11 4.13
CA PHE A 203 2.39 -2.05 4.90
C PHE A 203 3.86 -2.35 5.17
N GLU A 204 4.57 -1.35 5.62
CA GLU A 204 5.95 -1.46 6.09
C GLU A 204 6.06 -0.99 7.52
N VAL A 205 6.98 -1.60 8.26
CA VAL A 205 7.41 -1.16 9.60
C VAL A 205 8.88 -0.78 9.59
N TRP A 206 9.26 0.23 10.38
CA TRP A 206 10.66 0.61 10.56
C TRP A 206 11.25 -0.11 11.76
N LEU A 207 12.13 -1.06 11.48
CA LEU A 207 12.84 -1.86 12.49
C LEU A 207 14.28 -2.12 12.02
N SER A 208 15.23 -2.23 12.95
CA SER A 208 16.66 -2.48 12.66
C SER A 208 17.25 -1.50 11.61
N GLY A 209 16.80 -0.23 11.64
CA GLY A 209 17.30 0.82 10.75
C GLY A 209 16.81 0.74 9.30
N GLY A 210 15.71 0.00 9.03
CA GLY A 210 15.15 -0.14 7.68
C GLY A 210 13.65 -0.40 7.65
N TRP A 211 13.05 -0.23 6.45
CA TRP A 211 11.66 -0.55 6.17
C TRP A 211 11.49 -2.01 5.76
N TRP A 212 10.59 -2.73 6.45
CA TRP A 212 10.28 -4.13 6.19
C TRP A 212 8.84 -4.29 5.75
N LEU A 213 8.64 -4.86 4.54
CA LEU A 213 7.31 -5.15 3.99
C LEU A 213 6.63 -6.28 4.77
N ILE A 214 5.33 -6.11 4.97
CA ILE A 214 4.44 -7.08 5.59
C ILE A 214 3.13 -7.11 4.80
N ASP A 215 2.71 -8.30 4.37
CA ASP A 215 1.35 -8.52 3.87
C ASP A 215 0.47 -9.04 5.02
N PRO A 216 -0.41 -8.21 5.59
CA PRO A 216 -1.26 -8.63 6.71
C PRO A 216 -2.36 -9.60 6.29
N THR A 217 -2.59 -9.78 5.00
CA THR A 217 -3.58 -10.72 4.46
C THR A 217 -3.00 -12.11 4.19
N GLY A 218 -1.68 -12.19 3.97
CA GLY A 218 -1.02 -13.42 3.54
C GLY A 218 -1.41 -13.90 2.15
N LEU A 219 -2.06 -13.05 1.32
CA LEU A 219 -2.56 -13.43 0.00
C LEU A 219 -1.49 -13.42 -1.09
N ALA A 220 -0.37 -12.74 -0.85
CA ALA A 220 0.73 -12.68 -1.79
C ALA A 220 2.09 -12.86 -1.08
N PRO A 221 3.07 -13.55 -1.72
CA PRO A 221 4.42 -13.64 -1.18
C PRO A 221 5.10 -12.27 -1.21
N ILE A 222 5.76 -11.87 -0.12
CA ILE A 222 6.50 -10.59 -0.02
C ILE A 222 7.52 -10.44 -1.16
N ALA A 223 8.22 -11.53 -1.51
CA ALA A 223 9.19 -11.54 -2.60
C ALA A 223 8.57 -11.25 -3.99
N GLY A 224 7.25 -11.42 -4.14
CA GLY A 224 6.50 -11.17 -5.38
C GLY A 224 5.89 -9.77 -5.48
N LEU A 225 6.15 -8.87 -4.54
CA LEU A 225 5.59 -7.53 -4.54
C LEU A 225 6.44 -6.55 -5.36
N VAL A 226 5.77 -5.71 -6.16
CA VAL A 226 6.36 -4.55 -6.83
C VAL A 226 5.70 -3.29 -6.28
N ARG A 227 6.47 -2.45 -5.58
CA ARG A 227 5.97 -1.20 -4.97
C ARG A 227 5.53 -0.20 -6.03
N ILE A 228 4.42 0.48 -5.76
CA ILE A 228 3.86 1.57 -6.56
C ILE A 228 3.99 2.90 -5.81
N ALA A 229 3.45 2.95 -4.60
CA ALA A 229 3.48 4.14 -3.76
C ALA A 229 3.59 3.76 -2.29
N SER A 230 4.10 4.67 -1.45
CA SER A 230 4.08 4.56 0.00
C SER A 230 3.65 5.86 0.65
N GLY A 231 3.01 5.79 1.81
CA GLY A 231 2.52 6.95 2.53
C GLY A 231 1.86 6.59 3.86
N HIS A 232 1.17 7.54 4.49
CA HIS A 232 0.62 7.34 5.84
C HIS A 232 -0.50 6.30 5.87
N ASP A 233 -1.36 6.32 4.85
CA ASP A 233 -2.48 5.40 4.68
C ASP A 233 -3.02 5.49 3.24
N ALA A 234 -4.21 4.98 2.98
CA ALA A 234 -4.80 4.96 1.63
C ALA A 234 -5.02 6.34 1.00
N ALA A 235 -5.03 7.43 1.77
CA ALA A 235 -5.12 8.76 1.19
C ALA A 235 -3.89 9.11 0.34
N ASP A 236 -2.71 8.61 0.73
CA ASP A 236 -1.45 8.87 0.03
C ASP A 236 -1.17 7.87 -1.10
N ILE A 237 -1.73 6.65 -1.05
CA ILE A 237 -1.39 5.55 -1.96
C ILE A 237 -2.53 5.13 -2.89
N ALA A 238 -3.58 5.95 -3.01
CA ALA A 238 -4.72 5.64 -3.87
C ALA A 238 -4.30 5.50 -5.34
N PHE A 239 -4.76 4.44 -6.02
CA PHE A 239 -4.44 4.19 -7.44
C PHE A 239 -5.00 5.24 -8.38
N LEU A 240 -6.12 5.85 -8.01
CA LEU A 240 -6.70 6.99 -8.68
C LEU A 240 -7.24 7.97 -7.67
N SER A 241 -6.87 9.24 -7.82
CA SER A 241 -7.48 10.39 -7.15
C SER A 241 -7.99 11.36 -8.20
N THR A 242 -9.21 11.88 -8.02
CA THR A 242 -9.85 12.80 -8.95
C THR A 242 -10.43 14.00 -8.23
N GLN A 243 -10.43 15.15 -8.91
CA GLN A 243 -11.09 16.35 -8.37
C GLN A 243 -12.62 16.27 -8.48
N GLY A 244 -13.13 15.55 -9.48
CA GLY A 244 -14.57 15.34 -9.72
C GLY A 244 -14.95 13.87 -9.72
N ALA A 245 -16.22 13.59 -10.01
CA ALA A 245 -16.72 12.23 -10.11
C ALA A 245 -16.12 11.49 -11.32
N CYS A 246 -15.87 10.20 -11.15
CA CYS A 246 -15.55 9.29 -12.24
C CYS A 246 -16.18 7.91 -11.96
N GLU A 247 -16.37 7.14 -13.01
CA GLU A 247 -16.88 5.78 -12.93
C GLU A 247 -15.80 4.81 -13.43
N MET A 248 -15.49 3.78 -12.61
CA MET A 248 -14.63 2.69 -13.06
C MET A 248 -15.45 1.73 -13.91
N VAL A 249 -15.11 1.64 -15.20
CA VAL A 249 -15.78 0.76 -16.17
C VAL A 249 -15.14 -0.63 -16.16
N ARG A 250 -13.78 -0.68 -16.10
CA ARG A 250 -13.02 -1.93 -16.11
C ARG A 250 -11.66 -1.76 -15.47
N GLN A 251 -11.24 -2.80 -14.79
CA GLN A 251 -9.87 -2.96 -14.31
C GLN A 251 -9.36 -4.36 -14.63
N ALA A 252 -8.13 -4.47 -15.11
CA ALA A 252 -7.43 -5.73 -15.29
C ALA A 252 -5.96 -5.59 -14.89
N ILE A 253 -5.50 -6.47 -14.02
CA ILE A 253 -4.12 -6.48 -13.51
C ILE A 253 -3.52 -7.85 -13.82
N THR A 254 -2.26 -7.88 -14.25
CA THR A 254 -1.48 -9.12 -14.33
C THR A 254 -0.07 -8.89 -13.80
N VAL A 255 0.43 -9.88 -13.08
CA VAL A 255 1.81 -9.93 -12.58
C VAL A 255 2.35 -11.32 -12.86
N GLU A 256 3.53 -11.40 -13.48
CA GLU A 256 4.13 -12.65 -13.92
C GLU A 256 5.63 -12.61 -13.63
N ALA A 257 6.16 -13.67 -12.99
CA ALA A 257 7.61 -13.88 -12.87
C ALA A 257 8.21 -14.21 -14.24
N VAL A 258 9.40 -13.65 -14.53
CA VAL A 258 10.11 -13.78 -15.82
C VAL A 258 11.52 -14.35 -15.62
#